data_7ca0218163e4856464ab807106f5a5e4
#
_entry.id   7ca0218163e4856464ab807106f5a5e4
#
_cell.length_a   1.000
_cell.length_b   1.000
_cell.length_c   1.000
_cell.angle_alpha   90.00
_cell.angle_beta   90.00
_cell.angle_gamma   90.00
#
_symmetry.space_group_name_H-M   'P 1'
#
loop_
_entity.id
_entity.type
_entity.pdbx_description
1 polymer ?
#
loop_
_entity_poly.entity_id
_entity_poly.type
_entity_poly.pdbx_seq_one_letter_code
_entity_poly.pdbx_strand_id
1 'polypeptide(L)'
;MDDPEMEPTENGRRSYDPDADHAFPDEKLNEVLEFIDNDVEIQTYLDAQNVNAVARKGYNDHGSKHIEIVLNRALLLYDLLKRGGVEFNGAADEGLDEEDESVIVAFAATLHDIGHVVHRDDHTYYSIPLAADILDRVLPNFYDTADTVRMKGEILHAILCHHTEEDPLTTEAGVIRVADALDMEHGRSRIPYEKGGRGINTVSSQAIKKVSLRGGDTIPVLVEIEMMNAAGVYQVDNLLKAKLHKSGLEDDIRIVALNVREGSDNIVERMEL
;
A
#
# COMPACT_ATOMS: atom_id res chain seq x y z
N MET A 1 -26.12 -1.39 12.01
CA MET A 1 -25.02 -1.11 12.94
C MET A 1 -24.13 -0.16 12.19
N ASP A 2 -24.11 1.07 12.67
CA ASP A 2 -23.47 2.18 11.99
C ASP A 2 -21.95 1.96 12.02
N ASP A 3 -21.32 2.03 10.83
CA ASP A 3 -19.88 2.17 10.69
C ASP A 3 -19.45 3.43 11.44
N PRO A 4 -18.36 3.42 12.19
CA PRO A 4 -17.82 4.64 12.75
C PRO A 4 -17.33 5.51 11.58
N GLU A 5 -18.09 6.56 11.25
CA GLU A 5 -17.63 7.65 10.40
C GLU A 5 -16.34 8.21 11.02
N MET A 6 -15.23 8.13 10.27
CA MET A 6 -14.00 8.80 10.65
C MET A 6 -14.24 10.32 10.54
N GLU A 7 -14.35 10.98 11.67
CA GLU A 7 -14.40 12.44 11.70
C GLU A 7 -13.05 13.02 11.24
N PRO A 8 -13.05 14.02 10.35
CA PRO A 8 -11.83 14.74 10.02
C PRO A 8 -11.29 15.43 11.28
N THR A 9 -10.02 15.22 11.60
CA THR A 9 -9.37 15.91 12.71
C THR A 9 -9.40 17.42 12.48
N GLU A 10 -9.58 18.22 13.54
CA GLU A 10 -9.74 19.67 13.53
C GLU A 10 -8.61 20.48 12.83
N ASN A 11 -7.57 19.85 12.33
CA ASN A 11 -6.41 20.49 11.69
C ASN A 11 -6.09 19.96 10.28
N GLY A 12 -7.01 19.22 9.62
CA GLY A 12 -6.76 18.73 8.24
C GLY A 12 -5.61 17.73 8.13
N ARG A 13 -5.03 17.26 9.24
CA ARG A 13 -3.98 16.24 9.24
C ARG A 13 -4.63 14.87 9.13
N ARG A 14 -4.21 14.09 8.12
CA ARG A 14 -4.58 12.68 8.05
C ARG A 14 -4.07 11.97 9.31
N SER A 15 -4.94 11.26 10.00
CA SER A 15 -4.56 10.27 11.00
C SER A 15 -4.18 8.99 10.28
N TYR A 16 -2.90 8.74 10.15
CA TYR A 16 -2.36 7.54 9.53
C TYR A 16 -2.37 6.36 10.51
N ASP A 17 -3.43 5.71 10.72
CA ASP A 17 -3.73 4.66 11.69
C ASP A 17 -4.17 5.21 13.06
N PRO A 18 -5.44 5.00 13.48
CA PRO A 18 -5.92 5.40 14.80
C PRO A 18 -5.18 4.69 15.95
N ASP A 19 -4.47 3.60 15.70
CA ASP A 19 -3.64 2.87 16.66
C ASP A 19 -2.14 3.22 16.57
N ALA A 20 -1.72 4.05 15.61
CA ALA A 20 -0.33 4.46 15.44
C ALA A 20 -0.13 5.91 15.94
N ASP A 21 0.55 6.04 17.06
CA ASP A 21 1.03 7.32 17.64
C ASP A 21 2.16 7.95 16.75
N HIS A 22 2.05 7.83 15.41
CA HIS A 22 3.09 8.19 14.46
C HIS A 22 2.66 9.37 13.60
N ALA A 23 2.84 10.58 14.14
CA ALA A 23 3.01 11.75 13.27
C ALA A 23 4.40 11.63 12.62
N PHE A 24 4.45 11.57 11.28
CA PHE A 24 5.71 11.66 10.56
C PHE A 24 6.32 13.04 10.84
N PRO A 25 7.53 13.13 11.41
CA PRO A 25 8.15 14.42 11.74
C PRO A 25 8.64 15.20 10.51
N ASP A 26 8.54 14.61 9.32
CA ASP A 26 9.02 15.12 8.06
C ASP A 26 8.09 16.22 7.51
N GLU A 27 8.58 17.47 7.49
CA GLU A 27 7.84 18.63 7.02
C GLU A 27 7.58 18.54 5.51
N LYS A 28 8.56 18.06 4.73
CA LYS A 28 8.47 17.89 3.29
C LYS A 28 7.40 16.84 2.91
N LEU A 29 7.38 15.71 3.60
CA LEU A 29 6.34 14.70 3.42
C LEU A 29 4.94 15.28 3.69
N ASN A 30 4.79 16.05 4.78
CA ASN A 30 3.49 16.65 5.11
C ASN A 30 3.01 17.62 4.02
N GLU A 31 3.90 18.44 3.45
CA GLU A 31 3.59 19.33 2.34
C GLU A 31 3.16 18.55 1.08
N VAL A 32 3.85 17.45 0.78
CA VAL A 32 3.51 16.57 -0.34
C VAL A 32 2.15 15.90 -0.13
N LEU A 33 1.86 15.41 1.06
CA LEU A 33 0.57 14.79 1.37
C LEU A 33 -0.57 15.80 1.28
N GLU A 34 -0.38 17.01 1.79
CA GLU A 34 -1.36 18.09 1.64
C GLU A 34 -1.59 18.45 0.16
N PHE A 35 -0.52 18.46 -0.64
CA PHE A 35 -0.64 18.69 -2.08
C PHE A 35 -1.45 17.58 -2.76
N ILE A 36 -1.12 16.31 -2.51
CA ILE A 36 -1.83 15.14 -3.07
C ILE A 36 -3.33 15.23 -2.75
N ASP A 37 -3.68 15.56 -1.51
CA ASP A 37 -5.07 15.64 -1.05
C ASP A 37 -5.88 16.75 -1.75
N ASN A 38 -5.23 17.83 -2.10
CA ASN A 38 -5.88 18.99 -2.71
C ASN A 38 -5.76 19.03 -4.25
N ASP A 39 -4.97 18.12 -4.86
CA ASP A 39 -4.79 18.11 -6.32
C ASP A 39 -5.97 17.45 -7.03
N VAL A 40 -6.73 18.27 -7.76
CA VAL A 40 -7.98 17.84 -8.44
C VAL A 40 -7.72 16.73 -9.47
N GLU A 41 -6.59 16.75 -10.17
CA GLU A 41 -6.30 15.73 -11.18
C GLU A 41 -6.02 14.37 -10.51
N ILE A 42 -5.17 14.34 -9.48
CA ILE A 42 -4.88 13.13 -8.72
C ILE A 42 -6.18 12.57 -8.14
N GLN A 43 -6.96 13.37 -7.41
CA GLN A 43 -8.22 12.91 -6.79
C GLN A 43 -9.22 12.41 -7.84
N THR A 44 -9.27 13.04 -9.03
CA THR A 44 -10.14 12.58 -10.12
C THR A 44 -9.69 11.22 -10.66
N TYR A 45 -8.38 10.95 -10.78
CA TYR A 45 -7.88 9.63 -11.16
C TYR A 45 -8.25 8.58 -10.12
N LEU A 46 -8.07 8.86 -8.82
CA LEU A 46 -8.41 7.94 -7.74
C LEU A 46 -9.89 7.55 -7.73
N ASP A 47 -10.78 8.48 -8.03
CA ASP A 47 -12.21 8.21 -8.16
C ASP A 47 -12.54 7.43 -9.45
N ALA A 48 -11.92 7.81 -10.57
CA ALA A 48 -12.22 7.24 -11.88
C ALA A 48 -11.79 5.78 -12.03
N GLN A 49 -10.70 5.34 -11.35
CA GLN A 49 -10.24 3.97 -11.42
C GLN A 49 -11.28 2.97 -10.90
N ASN A 50 -12.11 3.34 -9.92
CA ASN A 50 -13.20 2.52 -9.42
C ASN A 50 -14.35 2.32 -10.43
N VAL A 51 -14.52 3.21 -11.39
CA VAL A 51 -15.54 3.02 -12.44
C VAL A 51 -15.26 1.75 -13.24
N ASN A 52 -14.03 1.51 -13.61
CA ASN A 52 -13.66 0.29 -14.34
C ASN A 52 -13.63 -0.94 -13.42
N ALA A 53 -12.99 -0.84 -12.27
CA ALA A 53 -12.81 -1.98 -11.37
C ALA A 53 -14.15 -2.45 -10.79
N VAL A 54 -14.90 -1.56 -10.17
CA VAL A 54 -16.10 -1.90 -9.40
C VAL A 54 -17.37 -1.84 -10.28
N ALA A 55 -17.62 -0.70 -10.95
CA ALA A 55 -18.89 -0.48 -11.62
C ALA A 55 -19.03 -1.36 -12.87
N ARG A 56 -17.98 -1.50 -13.68
CA ARG A 56 -18.02 -2.24 -14.95
C ARG A 56 -17.70 -3.71 -14.81
N LYS A 57 -16.72 -4.08 -13.97
CA LYS A 57 -16.24 -5.47 -13.85
C LYS A 57 -16.61 -6.16 -12.53
N GLY A 58 -17.03 -5.42 -11.49
CA GLY A 58 -17.43 -6.00 -10.19
C GLY A 58 -16.28 -6.60 -9.40
N TYR A 59 -15.06 -6.05 -9.57
CA TYR A 59 -13.87 -6.42 -8.80
C TYR A 59 -13.83 -5.70 -7.45
N ASN A 60 -12.77 -5.95 -6.68
CA ASN A 60 -12.47 -5.26 -5.44
C ASN A 60 -12.32 -3.75 -5.65
N ASP A 61 -12.42 -2.98 -4.58
CA ASP A 61 -12.16 -1.56 -4.56
C ASP A 61 -10.67 -1.30 -4.88
N HIS A 62 -10.43 -0.43 -5.85
CA HIS A 62 -9.12 0.10 -6.24
C HIS A 62 -9.16 1.64 -6.29
N GLY A 63 -10.18 2.27 -5.69
CA GLY A 63 -10.34 3.71 -5.64
C GLY A 63 -9.64 4.36 -4.46
N SER A 64 -10.11 5.56 -4.14
CA SER A 64 -9.53 6.40 -3.09
C SER A 64 -9.34 5.66 -1.76
N LYS A 65 -10.28 4.77 -1.37
CA LYS A 65 -10.14 4.01 -0.11
C LYS A 65 -9.00 3.00 -0.13
N HIS A 66 -8.82 2.27 -1.23
CA HIS A 66 -7.67 1.37 -1.40
C HIS A 66 -6.35 2.15 -1.32
N ILE A 67 -6.26 3.24 -2.08
CA ILE A 67 -5.06 4.09 -2.10
C ILE A 67 -4.76 4.66 -0.72
N GLU A 68 -5.75 5.12 0.02
CA GLU A 68 -5.57 5.58 1.40
C GLU A 68 -4.97 4.49 2.29
N ILE A 69 -5.49 3.25 2.22
CA ILE A 69 -4.97 2.12 2.99
C ILE A 69 -3.53 1.80 2.59
N VAL A 70 -3.25 1.71 1.28
CA VAL A 70 -1.90 1.40 0.80
C VAL A 70 -0.90 2.48 1.17
N LEU A 71 -1.26 3.77 1.01
CA LEU A 71 -0.42 4.90 1.41
C LEU A 71 -0.08 4.85 2.91
N ASN A 72 -1.09 4.65 3.76
CA ASN A 72 -0.89 4.55 5.21
C ASN A 72 0.03 3.38 5.57
N ARG A 73 -0.17 2.22 4.96
CA ARG A 73 0.65 1.04 5.21
C ARG A 73 2.07 1.20 4.68
N ALA A 74 2.25 1.83 3.52
CA ALA A 74 3.56 2.09 2.95
C ALA A 74 4.38 3.05 3.83
N LEU A 75 3.78 4.14 4.30
CA LEU A 75 4.45 5.09 5.18
C LEU A 75 4.73 4.49 6.57
N LEU A 76 3.84 3.65 7.10
CA LEU A 76 4.10 2.95 8.36
C LEU A 76 5.22 1.90 8.20
N LEU A 77 5.24 1.15 7.09
CA LEU A 77 6.34 0.24 6.77
C LEU A 77 7.67 1.00 6.67
N TYR A 78 7.68 2.12 5.94
CA TYR A 78 8.85 2.98 5.82
C TYR A 78 9.39 3.38 7.21
N ASP A 79 8.54 3.94 8.08
CA ASP A 79 8.94 4.37 9.42
C ASP A 79 9.49 3.22 10.28
N LEU A 80 8.81 2.07 10.28
CA LEU A 80 9.24 0.91 11.05
C LEU A 80 10.56 0.33 10.53
N LEU A 81 10.76 0.24 9.22
CA LEU A 81 11.99 -0.22 8.59
C LEU A 81 13.16 0.74 8.90
N LYS A 82 12.96 2.06 8.77
CA LYS A 82 13.96 3.08 9.11
C LYS A 82 14.37 2.98 10.59
N ARG A 83 13.42 2.87 11.50
CA ARG A 83 13.71 2.68 12.95
C ARG A 83 14.41 1.35 13.23
N GLY A 84 14.16 0.34 12.41
CA GLY A 84 14.85 -0.95 12.44
C GLY A 84 16.26 -0.94 11.87
N GLY A 85 16.69 0.19 11.27
CA GLY A 85 18.01 0.36 10.69
C GLY A 85 18.16 -0.14 9.26
N VAL A 86 17.06 -0.36 8.55
CA VAL A 86 17.06 -0.71 7.12
C VAL A 86 17.44 0.52 6.30
N GLU A 87 18.38 0.33 5.37
CA GLU A 87 18.81 1.38 4.45
C GLU A 87 17.83 1.48 3.27
N PHE A 88 17.50 2.72 2.91
CA PHE A 88 16.71 3.06 1.74
C PHE A 88 17.66 3.59 0.66
N ASN A 89 17.73 2.89 -0.44
CA ASN A 89 18.77 3.13 -1.45
C ASN A 89 18.30 3.92 -2.67
N GLY A 90 17.00 4.02 -2.93
CA GLY A 90 16.50 4.73 -4.10
C GLY A 90 16.89 6.22 -4.11
N ALA A 91 16.60 6.93 -3.03
CA ALA A 91 17.02 8.32 -2.89
C ALA A 91 18.55 8.45 -2.78
N ALA A 92 19.20 7.60 -1.97
CA ALA A 92 20.65 7.66 -1.72
C ALA A 92 21.49 7.39 -2.98
N ASP A 93 21.13 6.42 -3.79
CA ASP A 93 21.85 6.06 -5.04
C ASP A 93 21.80 7.19 -6.07
N GLU A 94 20.75 7.99 -6.08
CA GLU A 94 20.58 9.17 -6.92
C GLU A 94 21.18 10.46 -6.33
N GLY A 95 21.67 10.40 -5.07
CA GLY A 95 22.23 11.54 -4.35
C GLY A 95 21.19 12.57 -3.93
N LEU A 96 19.98 12.09 -3.67
CA LEU A 96 18.87 12.84 -3.08
C LEU A 96 18.99 12.86 -1.54
N ASP A 97 18.19 13.69 -0.90
CA ASP A 97 18.17 13.79 0.57
C ASP A 97 17.38 12.65 1.22
N GLU A 98 17.66 12.35 2.48
CA GLU A 98 16.96 11.30 3.23
C GLU A 98 15.44 11.54 3.34
N GLU A 99 15.02 12.80 3.39
CA GLU A 99 13.59 13.17 3.37
C GLU A 99 12.88 12.78 2.07
N ASP A 100 13.62 12.60 0.98
CA ASP A 100 13.05 12.24 -0.33
C ASP A 100 12.61 10.77 -0.41
N GLU A 101 13.13 9.90 0.45
CA GLU A 101 12.73 8.50 0.55
C GLU A 101 11.23 8.37 0.84
N SER A 102 10.74 9.12 1.83
CA SER A 102 9.32 9.11 2.20
C SER A 102 8.42 9.72 1.12
N VAL A 103 8.93 10.69 0.36
CA VAL A 103 8.23 11.32 -0.77
C VAL A 103 8.10 10.34 -1.94
N ILE A 104 9.16 9.56 -2.26
CA ILE A 104 9.10 8.48 -3.25
C ILE A 104 8.00 7.49 -2.86
N VAL A 105 7.99 7.03 -1.60
CA VAL A 105 6.99 6.10 -1.09
C VAL A 105 5.58 6.68 -1.19
N ALA A 106 5.38 7.95 -0.82
CA ALA A 106 4.06 8.59 -0.83
C ALA A 106 3.48 8.71 -2.25
N PHE A 107 4.26 9.21 -3.21
CA PHE A 107 3.79 9.32 -4.61
C PHE A 107 3.60 7.95 -5.25
N ALA A 108 4.51 7.01 -5.04
CA ALA A 108 4.38 5.68 -5.59
C ALA A 108 3.14 4.96 -5.04
N ALA A 109 2.88 5.01 -3.73
CA ALA A 109 1.67 4.45 -3.12
C ALA A 109 0.39 5.12 -3.66
N THR A 110 0.42 6.42 -3.90
CA THR A 110 -0.75 7.15 -4.42
C THR A 110 -1.06 6.81 -5.88
N LEU A 111 -0.02 6.61 -6.71
CA LEU A 111 -0.16 6.54 -8.16
C LEU A 111 -0.03 5.12 -8.74
N HIS A 112 0.27 4.08 -7.92
CA HIS A 112 0.58 2.74 -8.45
C HIS A 112 -0.54 2.13 -9.30
N ASP A 113 -1.79 2.40 -8.97
CA ASP A 113 -2.98 1.77 -9.54
C ASP A 113 -3.76 2.65 -10.53
N ILE A 114 -3.31 3.90 -10.82
CA ILE A 114 -4.08 4.83 -11.67
C ILE A 114 -4.32 4.31 -13.09
N GLY A 115 -3.52 3.36 -13.56
CA GLY A 115 -3.72 2.67 -14.83
C GLY A 115 -5.03 1.90 -14.94
N HIS A 116 -5.70 1.61 -13.81
CA HIS A 116 -7.05 1.03 -13.81
C HIS A 116 -8.09 1.89 -14.55
N VAL A 117 -7.86 3.20 -14.70
CA VAL A 117 -8.74 4.05 -15.53
C VAL A 117 -8.71 3.64 -17.00
N VAL A 118 -7.61 3.03 -17.47
CA VAL A 118 -7.47 2.49 -18.82
C VAL A 118 -7.99 1.05 -18.89
N HIS A 119 -7.36 0.16 -18.17
CA HIS A 119 -7.76 -1.26 -18.10
C HIS A 119 -7.17 -1.93 -16.86
N ARG A 120 -7.83 -2.99 -16.36
CA ARG A 120 -7.33 -3.77 -15.22
C ARG A 120 -6.09 -4.59 -15.59
N ASP A 121 -6.20 -5.34 -16.69
CA ASP A 121 -5.07 -6.13 -17.15
C ASP A 121 -4.01 -5.14 -17.62
N ASP A 122 -2.76 -5.37 -17.25
CA ASP A 122 -1.62 -4.48 -17.52
C ASP A 122 -1.73 -3.06 -16.90
N HIS A 123 -2.59 -2.87 -15.87
CA HIS A 123 -2.77 -1.55 -15.22
C HIS A 123 -1.44 -0.94 -14.76
N THR A 124 -0.49 -1.75 -14.30
CA THR A 124 0.85 -1.30 -13.91
C THR A 124 1.53 -0.54 -15.04
N TYR A 125 1.53 -1.09 -16.25
CA TYR A 125 2.12 -0.44 -17.43
C TYR A 125 1.35 0.80 -17.87
N TYR A 126 0.01 0.82 -17.69
CA TYR A 126 -0.80 2.01 -17.96
C TYR A 126 -0.61 3.09 -16.88
N SER A 127 -0.26 2.72 -15.65
CA SER A 127 0.06 3.67 -14.59
C SER A 127 1.30 4.51 -14.92
N ILE A 128 2.32 3.92 -15.56
CA ILE A 128 3.59 4.59 -15.85
C ILE A 128 3.42 5.89 -16.64
N PRO A 129 2.83 5.92 -17.86
CA PRO A 129 2.67 7.17 -18.59
C PRO A 129 1.77 8.18 -17.89
N LEU A 130 0.69 7.72 -17.21
CA LEU A 130 -0.21 8.61 -16.49
C LEU A 130 0.49 9.24 -15.27
N ALA A 131 1.21 8.44 -14.49
CA ALA A 131 2.01 8.94 -13.38
C ALA A 131 3.12 9.89 -13.86
N ALA A 132 3.79 9.59 -14.96
CA ALA A 132 4.83 10.45 -15.51
C ALA A 132 4.31 11.86 -15.85
N ASP A 133 3.12 11.95 -16.46
CA ASP A 133 2.49 13.24 -16.79
C ASP A 133 2.14 14.03 -15.52
N ILE A 134 1.59 13.36 -14.50
CA ILE A 134 1.30 13.97 -13.20
C ILE A 134 2.60 14.46 -12.53
N LEU A 135 3.62 13.61 -12.47
CA LEU A 135 4.88 13.93 -11.81
C LEU A 135 5.64 15.08 -12.51
N ASP A 136 5.58 15.18 -13.83
CA ASP A 136 6.16 16.31 -14.59
C ASP A 136 5.51 17.66 -14.22
N ARG A 137 4.25 17.64 -13.80
CA ARG A 137 3.52 18.82 -13.34
C ARG A 137 3.74 19.12 -11.85
N VAL A 138 3.84 18.08 -11.03
CA VAL A 138 3.79 18.20 -9.57
C VAL A 138 5.18 18.39 -8.97
N LEU A 139 6.15 17.55 -9.31
CA LEU A 139 7.50 17.57 -8.72
C LEU A 139 8.22 18.91 -8.83
N PRO A 140 8.08 19.72 -9.90
CA PRO A 140 8.70 21.04 -9.97
C PRO A 140 8.24 22.04 -8.92
N ASN A 141 7.20 21.74 -8.13
CA ASN A 141 6.82 22.57 -6.98
C ASN A 141 7.74 22.34 -5.77
N PHE A 142 8.46 21.21 -5.71
CA PHE A 142 9.29 20.78 -4.58
C PHE A 142 10.77 20.65 -4.94
N TYR A 143 11.10 20.43 -6.21
CA TYR A 143 12.42 20.06 -6.71
C TYR A 143 12.87 20.93 -7.88
N ASP A 144 14.18 21.09 -8.01
CA ASP A 144 14.76 21.61 -9.26
C ASP A 144 14.62 20.60 -10.43
N THR A 145 15.08 20.99 -11.62
CA THR A 145 14.93 20.13 -12.81
C THR A 145 15.68 18.80 -12.69
N ALA A 146 16.87 18.79 -12.07
CA ALA A 146 17.68 17.59 -11.98
C ALA A 146 17.06 16.60 -11.00
N ASP A 147 16.66 17.06 -9.83
CA ASP A 147 16.05 16.25 -8.80
C ASP A 147 14.62 15.83 -9.18
N THR A 148 13.88 16.67 -9.91
CA THR A 148 12.60 16.25 -10.54
C THR A 148 12.76 15.00 -11.40
N VAL A 149 13.83 14.93 -12.23
CA VAL A 149 14.05 13.75 -13.09
C VAL A 149 14.43 12.52 -12.28
N ARG A 150 15.28 12.67 -11.26
CA ARG A 150 15.68 11.58 -10.36
C ARG A 150 14.48 11.06 -9.58
N MET A 151 13.76 11.93 -8.88
CA MET A 151 12.56 11.59 -8.14
C MET A 151 11.53 10.88 -9.01
N LYS A 152 11.27 11.41 -10.21
CA LYS A 152 10.36 10.78 -11.17
C LYS A 152 10.82 9.37 -11.54
N GLY A 153 12.11 9.15 -11.76
CA GLY A 153 12.66 7.83 -12.06
C GLY A 153 12.36 6.82 -10.97
N GLU A 154 12.67 7.15 -9.72
CA GLU A 154 12.49 6.29 -8.56
C GLU A 154 10.99 6.02 -8.27
N ILE A 155 10.14 7.04 -8.37
CA ILE A 155 8.70 6.87 -8.19
C ILE A 155 8.12 5.93 -9.26
N LEU A 156 8.49 6.12 -10.53
CA LEU A 156 8.02 5.25 -11.63
C LEU A 156 8.55 3.82 -11.50
N HIS A 157 9.80 3.64 -11.02
CA HIS A 157 10.33 2.33 -10.69
C HIS A 157 9.50 1.64 -9.61
N ALA A 158 9.20 2.31 -8.51
CA ALA A 158 8.38 1.77 -7.43
C ALA A 158 6.96 1.42 -7.89
N ILE A 159 6.35 2.27 -8.75
CA ILE A 159 5.06 1.98 -9.39
C ILE A 159 5.14 0.71 -10.25
N LEU A 160 6.17 0.57 -11.10
CA LEU A 160 6.34 -0.60 -11.96
C LEU A 160 6.47 -1.88 -11.14
N CYS A 161 7.23 -1.83 -10.06
CA CYS A 161 7.60 -3.00 -9.27
C CYS A 161 6.54 -3.42 -8.23
N HIS A 162 5.41 -2.72 -8.06
CA HIS A 162 4.40 -3.12 -7.07
C HIS A 162 3.76 -4.47 -7.42
N HIS A 163 3.75 -4.87 -8.69
CA HIS A 163 3.33 -6.20 -9.14
C HIS A 163 4.50 -7.20 -9.14
N THR A 164 4.22 -8.51 -9.26
CA THR A 164 5.24 -9.57 -9.11
C THR A 164 6.05 -9.87 -10.37
N GLU A 165 5.78 -9.18 -11.47
CA GLU A 165 6.42 -9.45 -12.76
C GLU A 165 7.84 -8.87 -12.82
N GLU A 166 8.05 -7.69 -12.23
CA GLU A 166 9.34 -6.99 -12.18
C GLU A 166 9.88 -6.99 -10.75
N ASP A 167 11.14 -7.31 -10.55
CA ASP A 167 11.74 -7.32 -9.21
C ASP A 167 12.14 -5.88 -8.78
N PRO A 168 11.81 -5.46 -7.55
CA PRO A 168 12.28 -4.19 -6.99
C PRO A 168 13.80 -4.13 -6.92
N LEU A 169 14.35 -3.00 -7.34
CA LEU A 169 15.76 -2.70 -7.25
C LEU A 169 16.07 -1.77 -6.06
N THR A 170 15.03 -1.18 -5.47
CA THR A 170 15.14 -0.26 -4.34
C THR A 170 14.24 -0.69 -3.19
N THR A 171 14.62 -0.30 -1.98
CA THR A 171 13.86 -0.57 -0.75
C THR A 171 12.49 0.08 -0.81
N GLU A 172 12.40 1.31 -1.34
CA GLU A 172 11.15 2.05 -1.54
C GLU A 172 10.17 1.26 -2.44
N ALA A 173 10.66 0.68 -3.53
CA ALA A 173 9.85 -0.16 -4.42
C ALA A 173 9.38 -1.44 -3.72
N GLY A 174 10.24 -2.05 -2.90
CA GLY A 174 9.88 -3.19 -2.06
C GLY A 174 8.76 -2.86 -1.08
N VAL A 175 8.82 -1.68 -0.45
CA VAL A 175 7.78 -1.18 0.46
C VAL A 175 6.43 -1.09 -0.25
N ILE A 176 6.37 -0.50 -1.45
CA ILE A 176 5.09 -0.38 -2.20
C ILE A 176 4.51 -1.75 -2.52
N ARG A 177 5.35 -2.70 -2.97
CA ARG A 177 4.93 -4.08 -3.26
C ARG A 177 4.28 -4.77 -2.06
N VAL A 178 4.88 -4.64 -0.89
CA VAL A 178 4.35 -5.24 0.34
C VAL A 178 3.11 -4.50 0.82
N ALA A 179 3.13 -3.17 0.81
CA ALA A 179 2.01 -2.34 1.26
C ALA A 179 0.71 -2.62 0.50
N ASP A 180 0.77 -2.75 -0.84
CA ASP A 180 -0.38 -3.12 -1.65
C ASP A 180 -0.93 -4.51 -1.26
N ALA A 181 -0.05 -5.48 -1.00
CA ALA A 181 -0.48 -6.81 -0.56
C ALA A 181 -1.15 -6.83 0.82
N LEU A 182 -0.86 -5.86 1.67
CA LEU A 182 -1.44 -5.75 3.01
C LEU A 182 -2.89 -5.25 3.01
N ASP A 183 -3.40 -4.64 1.92
CA ASP A 183 -4.83 -4.33 1.79
C ASP A 183 -5.64 -5.59 1.47
N MET A 184 -5.78 -6.46 2.46
CA MET A 184 -6.43 -7.76 2.34
C MET A 184 -7.60 -7.96 3.31
N GLU A 185 -7.98 -6.97 4.10
CA GLU A 185 -9.06 -7.07 5.08
C GLU A 185 -10.43 -7.30 4.39
N HIS A 186 -11.36 -7.89 5.13
CA HIS A 186 -12.66 -8.33 4.59
C HIS A 186 -13.47 -7.22 3.89
N GLY A 187 -13.27 -5.96 4.27
CA GLY A 187 -13.95 -4.82 3.64
C GLY A 187 -13.70 -4.70 2.14
N ARG A 188 -12.47 -5.01 1.67
CA ARG A 188 -12.06 -4.93 0.27
C ARG A 188 -12.89 -5.82 -0.67
N SER A 189 -13.28 -7.00 -0.23
CA SER A 189 -13.99 -7.98 -1.05
C SER A 189 -15.52 -7.97 -0.87
N ARG A 190 -16.08 -7.03 -0.09
CA ARG A 190 -17.51 -6.96 0.18
C ARG A 190 -18.33 -6.85 -1.11
N ILE A 191 -17.96 -5.93 -2.00
CA ILE A 191 -18.70 -5.67 -3.24
C ILE A 191 -18.70 -6.89 -4.19
N PRO A 192 -17.55 -7.51 -4.53
CA PRO A 192 -17.55 -8.74 -5.31
C PRO A 192 -18.39 -9.87 -4.69
N TYR A 193 -18.31 -10.03 -3.38
CA TYR A 193 -19.07 -11.04 -2.66
C TYR A 193 -20.59 -10.80 -2.74
N GLU A 194 -21.06 -9.59 -2.52
CA GLU A 194 -22.47 -9.17 -2.64
C GLU A 194 -22.99 -9.33 -4.07
N LYS A 195 -22.13 -9.11 -5.09
CA LYS A 195 -22.43 -9.34 -6.50
C LYS A 195 -22.37 -10.82 -6.92
N GLY A 196 -22.16 -11.75 -5.97
CA GLY A 196 -22.18 -13.20 -6.22
C GLY A 196 -20.83 -13.79 -6.63
N GLY A 197 -19.74 -13.05 -6.49
CA GLY A 197 -18.38 -13.58 -6.65
C GLY A 197 -18.10 -14.72 -5.66
N ARG A 198 -17.68 -15.88 -6.17
CA ARG A 198 -17.41 -17.10 -5.37
C ARG A 198 -16.00 -17.64 -5.60
N GLY A 199 -15.14 -16.83 -6.22
CA GLY A 199 -13.74 -17.18 -6.41
C GLY A 199 -12.99 -17.29 -5.08
N ILE A 200 -11.91 -18.08 -5.07
CA ILE A 200 -11.10 -18.30 -3.85
C ILE A 200 -10.60 -16.99 -3.26
N ASN A 201 -10.19 -16.03 -4.08
CA ASN A 201 -9.75 -14.70 -3.62
C ASN A 201 -10.85 -13.96 -2.87
N THR A 202 -12.08 -13.94 -3.38
CA THR A 202 -13.22 -13.28 -2.72
C THR A 202 -13.60 -13.96 -1.41
N VAL A 203 -13.57 -15.31 -1.38
CA VAL A 203 -13.93 -16.07 -0.16
C VAL A 203 -12.85 -15.96 0.90
N SER A 204 -11.58 -16.02 0.53
CA SER A 204 -10.46 -16.01 1.47
C SER A 204 -10.22 -14.61 2.06
N SER A 205 -10.44 -13.55 1.31
CA SER A 205 -10.34 -12.19 1.85
C SER A 205 -11.45 -11.88 2.88
N GLN A 206 -12.62 -12.50 2.76
CA GLN A 206 -13.66 -12.42 3.81
C GLN A 206 -13.23 -13.05 5.14
N ALA A 207 -12.19 -13.86 5.14
CA ALA A 207 -11.67 -14.50 6.34
C ALA A 207 -10.62 -13.66 7.08
N ILE A 208 -10.11 -12.58 6.49
CA ILE A 208 -9.16 -11.67 7.15
C ILE A 208 -9.95 -10.60 7.92
N LYS A 209 -9.76 -10.58 9.24
CA LYS A 209 -10.45 -9.65 10.14
C LYS A 209 -9.69 -8.35 10.31
N LYS A 210 -8.37 -8.44 10.56
CA LYS A 210 -7.51 -7.28 10.82
C LYS A 210 -6.08 -7.58 10.35
N VAL A 211 -5.40 -6.55 9.87
CA VAL A 211 -3.96 -6.54 9.60
C VAL A 211 -3.34 -5.41 10.40
N SER A 212 -2.36 -5.71 11.23
CA SER A 212 -1.66 -4.74 12.07
C SER A 212 -0.15 -4.82 11.82
N LEU A 213 0.51 -3.68 11.84
CA LEU A 213 1.96 -3.56 11.69
C LEU A 213 2.53 -2.94 12.96
N ARG A 214 3.65 -3.47 13.44
CA ARG A 214 4.39 -2.89 14.56
C ARG A 214 5.89 -3.22 14.47
N GLY A 215 6.69 -2.50 15.22
CA GLY A 215 8.10 -2.88 15.41
C GLY A 215 8.20 -4.26 16.08
N GLY A 216 9.11 -5.08 15.59
CA GLY A 216 9.42 -6.37 16.20
C GLY A 216 10.61 -6.29 17.17
N ASP A 217 10.75 -7.29 18.05
CA ASP A 217 11.84 -7.32 19.04
C ASP A 217 13.18 -7.72 18.41
N THR A 218 13.16 -8.54 17.38
CA THR A 218 14.36 -9.13 16.74
C THR A 218 14.42 -8.90 15.23
N ILE A 219 13.43 -8.22 14.68
CA ILE A 219 13.26 -7.94 13.27
C ILE A 219 12.58 -6.56 13.14
N PRO A 220 12.91 -5.74 12.14
CA PRO A 220 12.35 -4.40 12.00
C PRO A 220 10.83 -4.34 12.06
N VAL A 221 10.14 -5.22 11.31
CA VAL A 221 8.68 -5.18 11.19
C VAL A 221 8.04 -6.52 11.53
N LEU A 222 6.99 -6.47 12.35
CA LEU A 222 6.09 -7.59 12.57
C LEU A 222 4.70 -7.25 12.02
N VAL A 223 4.24 -8.07 11.07
CA VAL A 223 2.89 -8.02 10.50
C VAL A 223 2.03 -9.07 11.20
N GLU A 224 0.99 -8.64 11.90
CA GLU A 224 0.04 -9.53 12.58
C GLU A 224 -1.29 -9.56 11.83
N ILE A 225 -1.76 -10.75 11.47
CA ILE A 225 -2.97 -10.96 10.67
C ILE A 225 -3.96 -11.79 11.49
N GLU A 226 -5.09 -11.19 11.85
CA GLU A 226 -6.20 -11.90 12.50
C GLU A 226 -7.11 -12.52 11.43
N MET A 227 -7.25 -13.85 11.50
CA MET A 227 -8.14 -14.61 10.61
C MET A 227 -9.38 -15.09 11.37
N MET A 228 -10.54 -15.04 10.72
CA MET A 228 -11.79 -15.62 11.25
C MET A 228 -11.94 -17.12 10.98
N ASN A 229 -11.19 -17.65 10.04
CA ASN A 229 -11.14 -19.08 9.70
C ASN A 229 -9.93 -19.38 8.81
N ALA A 230 -9.66 -20.66 8.56
CA ALA A 230 -8.51 -21.14 7.80
C ALA A 230 -8.49 -20.72 6.30
N ALA A 231 -9.59 -20.20 5.74
CA ALA A 231 -9.59 -19.72 4.34
C ALA A 231 -8.67 -18.49 4.18
N GLY A 232 -8.43 -17.72 5.26
CA GLY A 232 -7.49 -16.60 5.27
C GLY A 232 -6.05 -17.00 4.94
N VAL A 233 -5.65 -18.25 5.22
CA VAL A 233 -4.32 -18.77 4.87
C VAL A 233 -4.01 -18.58 3.39
N TYR A 234 -4.99 -18.69 2.50
CA TYR A 234 -4.79 -18.47 1.08
C TYR A 234 -4.33 -17.04 0.78
N GLN A 235 -4.88 -16.03 1.44
CA GLN A 235 -4.45 -14.63 1.26
C GLN A 235 -3.01 -14.44 1.73
N VAL A 236 -2.68 -15.01 2.87
CA VAL A 236 -1.34 -14.89 3.46
C VAL A 236 -0.29 -15.62 2.60
N ASP A 237 -0.53 -16.88 2.25
CA ASP A 237 0.47 -17.72 1.56
C ASP A 237 0.59 -17.39 0.07
N ASN A 238 -0.52 -17.21 -0.64
CA ASN A 238 -0.49 -17.03 -2.10
C ASN A 238 -0.37 -15.57 -2.56
N LEU A 239 -0.72 -14.60 -1.73
CA LEU A 239 -0.66 -13.19 -2.11
C LEU A 239 0.43 -12.45 -1.35
N LEU A 240 0.34 -12.35 -0.03
CA LEU A 240 1.28 -11.57 0.76
C LEU A 240 2.70 -12.18 0.72
N LYS A 241 2.82 -13.46 1.03
CA LYS A 241 4.13 -14.15 1.02
C LYS A 241 4.80 -14.09 -0.35
N ALA A 242 4.03 -14.26 -1.43
CA ALA A 242 4.58 -14.19 -2.79
C ALA A 242 5.13 -12.81 -3.12
N LYS A 243 4.47 -11.73 -2.66
CA LYS A 243 4.95 -10.36 -2.82
C LYS A 243 6.12 -10.06 -1.89
N LEU A 244 6.07 -10.51 -0.64
CA LEU A 244 7.19 -10.35 0.30
C LEU A 244 8.44 -11.04 -0.22
N HIS A 245 8.36 -12.31 -0.65
CA HIS A 245 9.52 -13.09 -1.15
C HIS A 245 10.25 -12.46 -2.34
N LYS A 246 9.66 -11.49 -3.00
CA LYS A 246 10.25 -10.77 -4.13
C LYS A 246 10.42 -9.28 -3.85
N SER A 247 10.30 -8.86 -2.61
CA SER A 247 10.35 -7.45 -2.24
C SER A 247 11.75 -6.95 -1.89
N GLY A 248 12.68 -7.86 -1.57
CA GLY A 248 13.97 -7.52 -0.97
C GLY A 248 13.89 -7.23 0.54
N LEU A 249 12.70 -7.42 1.16
CA LEU A 249 12.43 -7.15 2.58
C LEU A 249 12.15 -8.43 3.38
N GLU A 250 12.50 -9.61 2.84
CA GLU A 250 12.21 -10.91 3.45
C GLU A 250 12.86 -11.09 4.82
N ASP A 251 14.05 -10.52 4.98
CA ASP A 251 14.81 -10.59 6.23
C ASP A 251 14.39 -9.54 7.25
N ASP A 252 13.61 -8.54 6.84
CA ASP A 252 13.21 -7.39 7.66
C ASP A 252 11.76 -7.45 8.14
N ILE A 253 10.94 -8.29 7.50
CA ILE A 253 9.50 -8.39 7.79
C ILE A 253 9.13 -9.83 8.17
N ARG A 254 8.55 -10.00 9.35
CA ARG A 254 7.95 -11.27 9.80
C ARG A 254 6.44 -11.17 9.77
N ILE A 255 5.79 -12.22 9.27
CA ILE A 255 4.33 -12.33 9.23
C ILE A 255 3.88 -13.36 10.27
N VAL A 256 2.90 -13.01 11.09
CA VAL A 256 2.23 -13.92 12.03
C VAL A 256 0.73 -13.86 11.77
N ALA A 257 0.16 -14.95 11.29
CA ALA A 257 -1.27 -15.07 11.08
C ALA A 257 -1.91 -15.95 12.17
N LEU A 258 -2.95 -15.44 12.82
CA LEU A 258 -3.64 -16.05 13.94
C LEU A 258 -5.10 -16.29 13.60
N ASN A 259 -5.62 -17.48 13.90
CA ASN A 259 -7.05 -17.74 13.85
C ASN A 259 -7.68 -17.35 15.19
N VAL A 260 -8.50 -16.29 15.14
CA VAL A 260 -9.10 -15.70 16.38
C VAL A 260 -10.51 -16.17 16.67
N ARG A 261 -11.08 -17.10 15.88
CA ARG A 261 -12.43 -17.61 16.10
C ARG A 261 -12.40 -18.78 17.10
N GLU A 262 -12.99 -18.59 18.26
CA GLU A 262 -13.17 -19.65 19.26
C GLU A 262 -14.14 -20.74 18.77
N GLY A 263 -13.81 -22.01 19.03
CA GLY A 263 -14.74 -23.16 18.87
C GLY A 263 -14.95 -23.64 17.43
N SER A 264 -14.16 -23.21 16.46
CA SER A 264 -14.11 -23.85 15.14
C SER A 264 -13.08 -24.99 15.16
N ASP A 265 -13.27 -26.02 14.31
CA ASP A 265 -12.23 -27.01 14.02
C ASP A 265 -11.05 -26.28 13.32
N ASN A 266 -10.17 -25.71 14.13
CA ASN A 266 -9.03 -24.91 13.68
C ASN A 266 -7.97 -25.85 13.13
N ILE A 267 -7.90 -25.98 11.79
CA ILE A 267 -6.80 -26.68 11.11
C ILE A 267 -5.50 -25.90 11.27
N VAL A 268 -5.58 -24.56 11.36
CA VAL A 268 -4.46 -23.66 11.57
C VAL A 268 -4.81 -22.67 12.68
N GLU A 269 -4.13 -22.75 13.83
CA GLU A 269 -4.26 -21.80 14.94
C GLU A 269 -3.33 -20.62 14.76
N ARG A 270 -2.09 -20.87 14.30
CA ARG A 270 -1.03 -19.89 14.06
C ARG A 270 -0.17 -20.30 12.87
N MET A 271 0.16 -19.37 12.03
CA MET A 271 1.15 -19.50 10.95
C MET A 271 2.17 -18.38 11.11
N GLU A 272 3.45 -18.73 10.98
CA GLU A 272 4.57 -17.79 11.02
C GLU A 272 5.40 -17.95 9.73
N LEU A 273 5.72 -16.81 9.09
CA LEU A 273 6.42 -16.72 7.82
C LEU A 273 7.52 -15.66 7.90
#